data_8ab5de2200750975672224dfe7e594a3
#
_entry.id   8ab5de2200750975672224dfe7e594a3
#
_cell.length_a   1.000
_cell.length_b   1.000
_cell.length_c   1.000
_cell.angle_alpha   90.00
_cell.angle_beta   90.00
_cell.angle_gamma   90.00
#
_symmetry.space_group_name_H-M   'P 1'
#
loop_
_entity.id
_entity.type
_entity.pdbx_description
1 polymer ?
#
loop_
_entity_poly.entity_id
_entity_poly.type
_entity_poly.pdbx_seq_one_letter_code
_entity_poly.pdbx_strand_id
1 'polypeptide(L)'
;LEWAMGSFDGGTPDLAKTNGRFSRINADVIRLQRVMDRLNLYVRLNAQVASENLDSSESFSLGGPYGVRAYTSGEGTGDEGLLTQLELRYQRTATLAPFVFFDAGRSRLEHKPTSAAKNSRSLSGVGAGLRYQRGPLSLEALVAHRLVGGDPQFDPRDDALTAWIIFNYAF
;
A
#
# COMPACT_ATOMS: atom_id res chain seq x y z
N LEU A 1 -11.82 -7.98 -7.96
CA LEU A 1 -10.92 -8.36 -9.04
C LEU A 1 -11.05 -7.35 -10.17
N GLU A 2 -9.96 -6.77 -10.57
CA GLU A 2 -9.88 -5.84 -11.70
C GLU A 2 -8.88 -6.38 -12.73
N TRP A 3 -9.22 -6.29 -13.99
CA TRP A 3 -8.35 -6.64 -15.09
C TRP A 3 -8.28 -5.46 -16.07
N ALA A 4 -7.07 -5.10 -16.46
CA ALA A 4 -6.83 -4.03 -17.41
C ALA A 4 -5.89 -4.50 -18.52
N MET A 5 -6.16 -4.02 -19.74
CA MET A 5 -5.27 -4.11 -20.89
C MET A 5 -5.03 -2.72 -21.43
N GLY A 6 -3.81 -2.48 -21.85
CA GLY A 6 -3.43 -1.20 -22.43
C GLY A 6 -2.29 -1.33 -23.40
N SER A 7 -1.98 -0.23 -24.05
CA SER A 7 -0.74 -0.05 -24.79
C SER A 7 -0.14 1.30 -24.43
N PHE A 8 1.17 1.34 -24.28
CA PHE A 8 1.92 2.54 -23.97
C PHE A 8 2.98 2.79 -25.05
N ASP A 9 3.16 4.03 -25.44
CA ASP A 9 4.25 4.49 -26.30
C ASP A 9 4.91 5.70 -25.64
N GLY A 10 6.00 5.46 -24.93
CA GLY A 10 6.81 6.47 -24.23
C GLY A 10 7.88 7.12 -25.10
N GLY A 11 7.85 6.87 -26.43
CA GLY A 11 8.86 7.36 -27.35
C GLY A 11 10.15 6.51 -27.36
N THR A 12 11.16 7.01 -28.03
CA THR A 12 12.47 6.34 -28.14
C THR A 12 13.59 7.22 -27.63
N PRO A 13 14.61 6.68 -26.89
CA PRO A 13 14.76 5.26 -26.54
C PRO A 13 13.87 4.82 -25.37
N ASP A 14 13.25 3.64 -25.48
CA ASP A 14 12.49 3.01 -24.38
C ASP A 14 13.43 2.23 -23.45
N LEU A 15 14.08 2.94 -22.54
CA LEU A 15 15.03 2.37 -21.59
C LEU A 15 14.36 1.49 -20.54
N ALA A 16 13.12 1.79 -20.20
CA ALA A 16 12.33 1.03 -19.22
C ALA A 16 11.62 -0.18 -19.82
N LYS A 17 11.62 -0.33 -21.15
CA LYS A 17 10.91 -1.38 -21.90
C LYS A 17 9.42 -1.41 -21.59
N THR A 18 8.81 -0.24 -21.52
CA THR A 18 7.38 -0.07 -21.22
C THR A 18 6.53 0.06 -22.47
N ASN A 19 7.15 0.31 -23.64
CA ASN A 19 6.43 0.43 -24.90
C ASN A 19 5.81 -0.91 -25.34
N GLY A 20 4.56 -0.87 -25.76
CA GLY A 20 3.85 -2.02 -26.27
C GLY A 20 2.52 -2.30 -25.57
N ARG A 21 2.03 -3.51 -25.77
CA ARG A 21 0.80 -3.99 -25.12
C ARG A 21 1.13 -4.65 -23.80
N PHE A 22 0.36 -4.33 -22.79
CA PHE A 22 0.42 -4.97 -21.48
C PHE A 22 -0.94 -5.43 -21.02
N SER A 23 -0.95 -6.35 -20.09
CA SER A 23 -2.11 -6.68 -19.27
C SER A 23 -1.71 -6.75 -17.79
N ARG A 24 -2.59 -6.31 -16.90
CA ARG A 24 -2.44 -6.46 -15.46
C ARG A 24 -3.70 -6.97 -14.81
N ILE A 25 -3.54 -7.71 -13.73
CA ILE A 25 -4.63 -8.20 -12.90
C ILE A 25 -4.38 -7.70 -11.48
N ASN A 26 -5.37 -7.01 -10.93
CA ASN A 26 -5.40 -6.60 -9.54
C ASN A 26 -6.44 -7.40 -8.79
N ALA A 27 -6.06 -7.88 -7.60
CA ALA A 27 -6.97 -8.51 -6.67
C ALA A 27 -6.93 -7.75 -5.33
N ASP A 28 -8.08 -7.32 -4.85
CA ASP A 28 -8.25 -6.72 -3.53
C ASP A 28 -9.30 -7.50 -2.75
N VAL A 29 -8.90 -8.10 -1.64
CA VAL A 29 -9.76 -8.91 -0.78
C VAL A 29 -9.78 -8.29 0.60
N ILE A 30 -10.95 -7.92 1.07
CA ILE A 30 -11.16 -7.32 2.39
C ILE A 30 -12.08 -8.21 3.21
N ARG A 31 -11.68 -8.48 4.44
CA ARG A 31 -12.51 -9.16 5.43
C ARG A 31 -12.55 -8.37 6.72
N LEU A 32 -13.75 -8.12 7.20
CA LEU A 32 -14.01 -7.59 8.54
C LEU A 32 -14.66 -8.71 9.37
N GLN A 33 -13.95 -9.16 10.40
CA GLN A 33 -14.38 -10.23 11.27
C GLN A 33 -14.59 -9.69 12.69
N ARG A 34 -15.81 -9.82 13.22
CA ARG A 34 -16.05 -9.59 14.64
C ARG A 34 -15.38 -10.71 15.46
N VAL A 35 -14.45 -10.34 16.33
CA VAL A 35 -13.72 -11.27 17.21
C VAL A 35 -14.43 -11.40 18.54
N MET A 36 -14.86 -10.28 19.11
CA MET A 36 -15.66 -10.20 20.32
C MET A 36 -16.45 -8.87 20.33
N ASP A 37 -17.22 -8.63 21.39
CA ASP A 37 -17.94 -7.39 21.53
C ASP A 37 -17.01 -6.19 21.43
N ARG A 38 -17.34 -5.25 20.49
CA ARG A 38 -16.57 -4.05 20.21
C ARG A 38 -15.16 -4.28 19.64
N LEU A 39 -14.73 -5.52 19.40
CA LEU A 39 -13.41 -5.83 18.84
C LEU A 39 -13.57 -6.51 17.47
N ASN A 40 -13.01 -5.88 16.45
CA ASN A 40 -13.05 -6.36 15.07
C ASN A 40 -11.63 -6.54 14.54
N LEU A 41 -11.42 -7.64 13.82
CA LEU A 41 -10.24 -7.87 13.00
C LEU A 41 -10.56 -7.46 11.57
N TYR A 42 -9.78 -6.53 11.03
CA TYR A 42 -9.78 -6.19 9.62
C TYR A 42 -8.55 -6.81 8.95
N VAL A 43 -8.77 -7.46 7.83
CA VAL A 43 -7.73 -8.06 6.99
C VAL A 43 -7.92 -7.54 5.58
N ARG A 44 -6.86 -7.04 4.96
CA ARG A 44 -6.82 -6.72 3.54
C ARG A 44 -5.64 -7.42 2.88
N LEU A 45 -5.90 -8.03 1.74
CA LEU A 45 -4.91 -8.57 0.83
C LEU A 45 -5.07 -7.85 -0.50
N ASN A 46 -4.03 -7.20 -0.97
CA ASN A 46 -4.00 -6.56 -2.26
C ASN A 46 -2.82 -7.10 -3.07
N ALA A 47 -3.07 -7.52 -4.31
CA ALA A 47 -2.06 -8.12 -5.18
C ALA A 47 -2.19 -7.59 -6.61
N GLN A 48 -1.05 -7.42 -7.27
CA GLN A 48 -0.97 -7.09 -8.68
C GLN A 48 0.03 -8.03 -9.38
N VAL A 49 -0.35 -8.53 -10.56
CA VAL A 49 0.54 -9.21 -11.50
C VAL A 49 0.44 -8.54 -12.86
N ALA A 50 1.56 -8.47 -13.56
CA ALA A 50 1.66 -7.85 -14.88
C ALA A 50 2.25 -8.83 -15.91
N SER A 51 1.97 -8.61 -17.20
CA SER A 51 2.54 -9.41 -18.29
C SER A 51 3.80 -8.80 -18.91
N GLU A 52 4.03 -7.54 -18.67
CA GLU A 52 5.15 -6.73 -19.19
C GLU A 52 5.53 -5.67 -18.16
N ASN A 53 6.61 -4.92 -18.43
CA ASN A 53 6.93 -3.74 -17.66
C ASN A 53 5.82 -2.71 -17.84
N LEU A 54 5.41 -2.08 -16.75
CA LEU A 54 4.31 -1.13 -16.73
C LEU A 54 4.83 0.32 -16.72
N ASP A 55 4.03 1.22 -17.26
CA ASP A 55 4.21 2.64 -16.98
C ASP A 55 3.96 2.93 -15.49
N SER A 56 4.57 3.99 -14.98
CA SER A 56 4.46 4.38 -13.57
C SER A 56 3.03 4.62 -13.10
N SER A 57 2.13 5.00 -14.01
CA SER A 57 0.70 5.20 -13.71
C SER A 57 -0.05 3.90 -13.44
N GLU A 58 0.48 2.78 -13.91
CA GLU A 58 -0.10 1.43 -13.76
C GLU A 58 0.59 0.61 -12.66
N SER A 59 1.63 1.16 -12.04
CA SER A 59 2.47 0.47 -11.07
C SER A 59 1.74 0.21 -9.73
N PHE A 60 2.10 -0.90 -9.11
CA PHE A 60 1.67 -1.25 -7.75
C PHE A 60 2.42 -0.39 -6.74
N SER A 61 1.69 0.28 -5.82
CA SER A 61 2.29 1.07 -4.74
C SER A 61 2.35 0.25 -3.45
N LEU A 62 3.55 0.08 -2.90
CA LEU A 62 3.75 -0.70 -1.69
C LEU A 62 3.71 0.15 -0.42
N GLY A 63 4.39 1.30 -0.39
CA GLY A 63 4.38 2.24 0.74
C GLY A 63 3.22 3.24 0.68
N GLY A 64 3.04 3.99 1.75
CA GLY A 64 2.05 5.05 1.85
C GLY A 64 0.90 4.76 2.82
N PRO A 65 -0.04 5.71 3.00
CA PRO A 65 -1.11 5.61 4.00
C PRO A 65 -2.10 4.46 3.72
N TYR A 66 -2.17 3.98 2.48
CA TYR A 66 -3.01 2.85 2.05
C TYR A 66 -2.20 1.57 1.76
N GLY A 67 -0.88 1.64 1.92
CA GLY A 67 0.09 0.55 1.78
C GLY A 67 0.70 0.14 3.12
N VAL A 68 2.00 -0.11 3.13
CA VAL A 68 2.79 -0.27 4.36
C VAL A 68 2.99 1.11 4.98
N ARG A 69 2.18 1.45 5.98
CA ARG A 69 2.02 2.80 6.55
C ARG A 69 3.27 3.35 7.26
N ALA A 70 4.23 2.48 7.54
CA ALA A 70 5.53 2.86 8.10
C ALA A 70 6.49 3.49 7.07
N TYR A 71 6.10 3.55 5.80
CA TYR A 71 6.87 4.10 4.70
C TYR A 71 6.06 5.14 3.94
N THR A 72 6.74 6.12 3.35
CA THR A 72 6.13 7.16 2.52
C THR A 72 5.63 6.59 1.19
N SER A 73 4.74 7.34 0.53
CA SER A 73 4.28 6.99 -0.81
C SER A 73 5.45 6.97 -1.80
N GLY A 74 5.41 6.02 -2.74
CA GLY A 74 6.51 5.80 -3.70
C GLY A 74 7.51 4.72 -3.27
N GLU A 75 7.59 4.39 -1.98
CA GLU A 75 8.45 3.30 -1.54
C GLU A 75 7.99 1.94 -2.08
N GLY A 76 8.92 1.23 -2.73
CA GLY A 76 8.65 -0.10 -3.26
C GLY A 76 7.60 -0.12 -4.37
N THR A 77 7.46 0.95 -5.15
CA THR A 77 6.62 0.96 -6.36
C THR A 77 7.19 -0.01 -7.39
N GLY A 78 6.33 -0.79 -8.04
CA GLY A 78 6.75 -1.78 -9.03
C GLY A 78 5.61 -2.34 -9.86
N ASP A 79 5.95 -3.19 -10.82
CA ASP A 79 4.97 -3.78 -11.76
C ASP A 79 4.09 -4.83 -11.09
N GLU A 80 4.64 -5.55 -10.12
CA GLU A 80 3.97 -6.62 -9.41
C GLU A 80 4.11 -6.44 -7.90
N GLY A 81 3.13 -6.90 -7.14
CA GLY A 81 3.20 -6.80 -5.69
C GLY A 81 2.14 -7.57 -4.93
N LEU A 82 2.42 -7.74 -3.65
CA LEU A 82 1.51 -8.28 -2.66
C LEU A 82 1.59 -7.43 -1.40
N LEU A 83 0.46 -6.95 -0.91
CA LEU A 83 0.30 -6.20 0.32
C LEU A 83 -0.69 -6.93 1.24
N THR A 84 -0.33 -7.05 2.50
CA THR A 84 -1.18 -7.55 3.58
C THR A 84 -1.30 -6.47 4.64
N GLN A 85 -2.53 -6.15 5.04
CA GLN A 85 -2.81 -5.24 6.15
C GLN A 85 -3.70 -5.95 7.16
N LEU A 86 -3.30 -5.93 8.42
CA LEU A 86 -4.03 -6.47 9.55
C LEU A 86 -4.30 -5.34 10.54
N GLU A 87 -5.55 -5.18 10.97
CA GLU A 87 -5.90 -4.20 12.01
C GLU A 87 -6.80 -4.84 13.06
N LEU A 88 -6.48 -4.60 14.31
CA LEU A 88 -7.35 -4.91 15.44
C LEU A 88 -8.00 -3.60 15.90
N ARG A 89 -9.31 -3.46 15.66
CA ARG A 89 -10.11 -2.26 15.86
C ARG A 89 -11.02 -2.41 17.07
N TYR A 90 -10.90 -1.51 18.04
CA TYR A 90 -11.76 -1.49 19.20
C TYR A 90 -12.78 -0.36 19.12
N GLN A 91 -14.08 -0.68 19.01
CA GLN A 91 -15.16 0.30 18.98
C GLN A 91 -15.42 0.87 20.38
N ARG A 92 -14.72 1.96 20.73
CA ARG A 92 -14.82 2.61 22.05
C ARG A 92 -16.18 3.26 22.23
N THR A 93 -16.64 4.03 21.23
CA THR A 93 -17.97 4.67 21.16
C THR A 93 -18.54 4.51 19.76
N ALA A 94 -19.74 5.01 19.51
CA ALA A 94 -20.32 5.01 18.15
C ALA A 94 -19.47 5.79 17.13
N THR A 95 -18.64 6.74 17.59
CA THR A 95 -17.86 7.65 16.74
C THR A 95 -16.36 7.44 16.83
N LEU A 96 -15.84 6.68 17.82
CA LEU A 96 -14.42 6.61 18.11
C LEU A 96 -13.94 5.15 18.18
N ALA A 97 -12.94 4.83 17.37
CA ALA A 97 -12.34 3.51 17.29
C ALA A 97 -10.80 3.59 17.26
N PRO A 98 -10.11 3.40 18.40
CA PRO A 98 -8.68 3.13 18.39
C PRO A 98 -8.39 1.79 17.71
N PHE A 99 -7.21 1.69 17.08
CA PHE A 99 -6.75 0.47 16.44
C PHE A 99 -5.24 0.31 16.54
N VAL A 100 -4.79 -0.92 16.47
CA VAL A 100 -3.39 -1.29 16.23
C VAL A 100 -3.31 -2.06 14.94
N PHE A 101 -2.15 -2.02 14.28
CA PHE A 101 -2.02 -2.64 12.98
C PHE A 101 -0.63 -3.22 12.72
N PHE A 102 -0.59 -4.14 11.78
CA PHE A 102 0.60 -4.68 11.14
C PHE A 102 0.38 -4.68 9.63
N ASP A 103 1.34 -4.08 8.91
CA ASP A 103 1.37 -4.06 7.45
C ASP A 103 2.64 -4.79 6.98
N ALA A 104 2.51 -5.59 5.94
CA ALA A 104 3.64 -6.23 5.27
C ALA A 104 3.37 -6.37 3.78
N GLY A 105 4.42 -6.24 2.99
CA GLY A 105 4.28 -6.47 1.57
C GLY A 105 5.62 -6.59 0.85
N ARG A 106 5.51 -7.02 -0.40
CA ARG A 106 6.64 -7.16 -1.30
C ARG A 106 6.24 -6.74 -2.70
N SER A 107 7.10 -5.97 -3.36
CA SER A 107 6.97 -5.63 -4.76
C SER A 107 8.14 -6.20 -5.57
N ARG A 108 7.88 -6.43 -6.84
CA ARG A 108 8.86 -6.64 -7.91
C ARG A 108 8.85 -5.39 -8.76
N LEU A 109 10.03 -4.73 -8.85
CA LEU A 109 10.13 -3.40 -9.43
C LEU A 109 9.83 -3.42 -10.94
N GLU A 110 10.43 -4.36 -11.65
CA GLU A 110 10.24 -4.55 -13.09
C GLU A 110 9.85 -6.02 -13.36
N HIS A 111 8.83 -6.24 -14.17
CA HIS A 111 8.45 -7.59 -14.63
C HIS A 111 9.59 -8.23 -15.44
N LYS A 112 10.19 -7.46 -16.35
CA LYS A 112 11.39 -7.82 -17.12
C LYS A 112 12.53 -6.88 -16.72
N PRO A 113 13.44 -7.30 -15.83
CA PRO A 113 14.52 -6.44 -15.35
C PRO A 113 15.37 -5.87 -16.49
N THR A 114 15.61 -4.59 -16.43
CA THR A 114 16.47 -3.87 -17.39
C THR A 114 17.92 -3.76 -16.91
N SER A 115 18.16 -4.09 -15.64
CA SER A 115 19.50 -4.07 -15.02
C SER A 115 19.72 -5.27 -14.11
N ALA A 116 20.97 -5.51 -13.70
CA ALA A 116 21.34 -6.53 -12.72
C ALA A 116 21.11 -6.10 -11.27
N ALA A 117 20.50 -4.93 -11.03
CA ALA A 117 20.20 -4.43 -9.71
C ALA A 117 19.11 -5.27 -9.00
N LYS A 118 18.99 -5.10 -7.68
CA LYS A 118 17.95 -5.79 -6.91
C LYS A 118 16.56 -5.39 -7.39
N ASN A 119 15.82 -6.34 -7.95
CA ASN A 119 14.51 -6.15 -8.57
C ASN A 119 13.35 -6.45 -7.62
N SER A 120 13.51 -6.26 -6.33
CA SER A 120 12.42 -6.46 -5.37
C SER A 120 12.62 -5.64 -4.10
N ARG A 121 11.51 -5.20 -3.53
CA ARG A 121 11.45 -4.49 -2.26
C ARG A 121 10.48 -5.20 -1.32
N SER A 122 10.89 -5.45 -0.08
CA SER A 122 10.02 -5.97 0.97
C SER A 122 9.96 -4.95 2.09
N LEU A 123 8.76 -4.62 2.54
CA LEU A 123 8.51 -3.63 3.58
C LEU A 123 7.59 -4.23 4.62
N SER A 124 7.79 -3.89 5.90
CA SER A 124 6.78 -4.12 6.93
C SER A 124 6.86 -3.08 8.04
N GLY A 125 5.75 -2.91 8.74
CA GLY A 125 5.65 -1.99 9.86
C GLY A 125 4.49 -2.33 10.78
N VAL A 126 4.54 -1.75 11.96
CA VAL A 126 3.49 -1.82 12.98
C VAL A 126 3.11 -0.41 13.40
N GLY A 127 1.92 -0.26 13.94
CA GLY A 127 1.53 1.04 14.46
C GLY A 127 0.22 1.01 15.21
N ALA A 128 -0.17 2.20 15.62
CA ALA A 128 -1.45 2.44 16.28
C ALA A 128 -2.08 3.73 15.75
N GLY A 129 -3.38 3.79 15.82
CA GLY A 129 -4.12 4.95 15.36
C GLY A 129 -5.48 5.09 16.02
N LEU A 130 -6.13 6.17 15.66
CA LEU A 130 -7.45 6.53 16.12
C LEU A 130 -8.31 6.93 14.92
N ARG A 131 -9.47 6.31 14.80
CA ARG A 131 -10.46 6.66 13.79
C ARG A 131 -11.65 7.33 14.48
N TYR A 132 -12.00 8.51 13.97
CA TYR A 132 -13.19 9.24 14.37
C TYR A 132 -14.12 9.37 13.17
N GLN A 133 -15.40 9.02 13.37
CA GLN A 133 -16.43 9.14 12.34
C GLN A 133 -17.71 9.73 12.95
N ARG A 134 -18.23 10.80 12.34
CA ARG A 134 -19.48 11.42 12.73
C ARG A 134 -20.20 11.98 11.51
N GLY A 135 -21.32 11.36 11.14
CA GLY A 135 -22.03 11.72 9.93
C GLY A 135 -21.12 11.61 8.69
N PRO A 136 -21.03 12.67 7.87
CA PRO A 136 -20.20 12.67 6.67
C PRO A 136 -18.69 12.81 6.94
N LEU A 137 -18.31 13.14 8.18
CA LEU A 137 -16.89 13.38 8.56
C LEU A 137 -16.21 12.10 8.98
N SER A 138 -15.07 11.81 8.39
CA SER A 138 -14.13 10.77 8.81
C SER A 138 -12.73 11.36 8.98
N LEU A 139 -12.11 11.11 10.14
CA LEU A 139 -10.75 11.49 10.45
C LEU A 139 -10.00 10.26 10.97
N GLU A 140 -8.85 10.00 10.40
CA GLU A 140 -7.93 8.97 10.88
C GLU A 140 -6.56 9.60 11.17
N ALA A 141 -6.03 9.35 12.36
CA ALA A 141 -4.68 9.72 12.74
C ALA A 141 -3.94 8.47 13.21
N LEU A 142 -2.72 8.27 12.75
CA LEU A 142 -1.91 7.12 13.12
C LEU A 142 -0.42 7.43 13.17
N VAL A 143 0.30 6.60 13.91
CA VAL A 143 1.76 6.52 13.90
C VAL A 143 2.19 5.09 13.59
N ALA A 144 3.23 4.95 12.80
CA ALA A 144 3.76 3.67 12.34
C ALA A 144 5.27 3.60 12.53
N HIS A 145 5.77 2.43 12.89
CA HIS A 145 7.19 2.13 13.05
C HIS A 145 7.61 1.08 12.03
N ARG A 146 8.76 1.31 11.39
CA ARG A 146 9.36 0.39 10.41
C ARG A 146 9.91 -0.85 11.09
N LEU A 147 9.70 -2.03 10.50
CA LEU A 147 10.26 -3.31 10.96
C LEU A 147 11.24 -3.89 9.93
N VAL A 148 10.79 -4.08 8.69
CA VAL A 148 11.59 -4.65 7.59
C VAL A 148 11.56 -3.70 6.41
N GLY A 149 12.70 -3.53 5.75
CA GLY A 149 12.85 -2.72 4.54
C GLY A 149 14.00 -1.71 4.62
N GLY A 150 14.54 -1.48 5.83
CA GLY A 150 15.62 -0.50 6.04
C GLY A 150 15.15 0.94 5.80
N ASP A 151 16.10 1.81 5.49
CA ASP A 151 15.82 3.22 5.28
C ASP A 151 15.00 3.47 4.01
N PRO A 152 14.14 4.50 4.00
CA PRO A 152 13.39 4.89 2.82
C PRO A 152 14.34 5.26 1.68
N GLN A 153 13.96 4.93 0.46
CA GLN A 153 14.70 5.31 -0.73
C GLN A 153 14.23 6.63 -1.32
N PHE A 154 12.99 7.02 -1.01
CA PHE A 154 12.34 8.22 -1.54
C PHE A 154 12.11 9.32 -0.48
N ASP A 155 12.39 9.05 0.80
CA ASP A 155 12.30 10.04 1.86
C ASP A 155 13.71 10.27 2.44
N PRO A 156 14.24 11.50 2.43
CA PRO A 156 15.55 11.80 3.01
C PRO A 156 15.57 11.73 4.55
N ARG A 157 14.39 11.58 5.18
CA ARG A 157 14.30 11.46 6.65
C ARG A 157 14.61 10.05 7.09
N ASP A 158 15.50 9.92 8.02
CA ASP A 158 15.97 8.65 8.59
C ASP A 158 15.16 8.21 9.81
N ASP A 159 14.07 8.92 10.12
CA ASP A 159 13.20 8.59 11.24
C ASP A 159 12.51 7.24 11.04
N ALA A 160 12.61 6.35 12.03
CA ALA A 160 11.93 5.07 12.02
C ALA A 160 10.39 5.19 12.17
N LEU A 161 9.90 6.38 12.50
CA LEU A 161 8.48 6.68 12.73
C LEU A 161 7.91 7.50 11.58
N THR A 162 6.73 7.10 11.13
CA THR A 162 5.91 7.84 10.15
C THR A 162 4.55 8.13 10.77
N ALA A 163 4.04 9.34 10.58
CA ALA A 163 2.71 9.74 11.04
C ALA A 163 1.83 10.13 9.85
N TRP A 164 0.56 9.76 9.92
CA TRP A 164 -0.45 10.11 8.91
C TRP A 164 -1.68 10.72 9.57
N ILE A 165 -2.23 11.72 8.91
CA ILE A 165 -3.56 12.27 9.20
C ILE A 165 -4.35 12.22 7.89
N ILE A 166 -5.48 11.52 7.89
CA ILE A 166 -6.35 11.34 6.72
C ILE A 166 -7.71 11.93 7.07
N PHE A 167 -8.13 12.88 6.27
CA PHE A 167 -9.43 13.55 6.42
C PHE A 167 -10.31 13.27 5.20
N ASN A 168 -11.55 12.85 5.45
CA ASN A 168 -12.55 12.68 4.40
C ASN A 168 -13.86 13.33 4.82
N TYR A 169 -14.53 13.98 3.88
CA TYR A 169 -15.84 14.54 4.05
C TYR A 169 -16.71 14.23 2.84
N ALA A 170 -17.83 13.56 3.07
CA ALA A 170 -18.81 13.25 2.02
C ALA A 170 -19.92 14.29 2.06
N PHE A 171 -20.19 14.98 0.95
CA PHE A 171 -21.26 15.99 0.79
C PHE A 171 -22.30 15.57 -0.23
#